data_1f5807f2b95aa88d4c2416a73661eeb2
#
_entry.id   1f5807f2b95aa88d4c2416a73661eeb2
#
_cell.length_a   1.000
_cell.length_b   1.000
_cell.length_c   1.000
_cell.angle_alpha   90.00
_cell.angle_beta   90.00
_cell.angle_gamma   90.00
#
_symmetry.space_group_name_H-M   'P 1'
#
loop_
_entity.id
_entity.type
_entity.pdbx_description
1 polymer ?
#
loop_
_entity_poly.entity_id
_entity_poly.type
_entity_poly.pdbx_seq_one_letter_code
_entity_poly.pdbx_strand_id
1 'polypeptide(L)'
;FYDILSRTFTDLVIQPEPRKDENGALVEMLKRNTFTQKTLIIADRGFESYNLIAHCLEKANVDFLIRVRQNYSAMREVAKLPMMELDCTIRPTITTTQTKEDKKNGYVFLQVPKKSKAGSKTRRGRWDFPSPYPMRFRICRFMLDNGEFETVATSLPRSFSLDDIRELYHLRWGIETSFRDLKYTLGLVNLHGKSDAFAEQEIYASLTAINFARRVCNEVVARQPKNGVYAYKVNFKMAVMLCKEHLRTPNTDGETLSKEIARYTIPIRPNRQDERNLRAKGFYGFVYRVAA
;
A
#
# COMPACT_ATOMS: atom_id res chain seq x y z
N PHE A 1 0.93 5.66 4.22
CA PHE A 1 2.14 5.10 3.61
C PHE A 1 2.78 4.05 4.51
N TYR A 2 3.38 3.05 3.89
CA TYR A 2 4.14 2.01 4.56
C TYR A 2 5.48 1.85 3.84
N ASP A 3 6.55 2.09 4.56
CA ASP A 3 7.90 1.85 4.04
C ASP A 3 8.21 0.34 4.10
N ILE A 4 8.38 -0.26 2.95
CA ILE A 4 8.62 -1.70 2.79
C ILE A 4 10.00 -2.10 3.33
N LEU A 5 11.00 -1.23 3.21
CA LEU A 5 12.38 -1.52 3.63
C LEU A 5 12.50 -1.50 5.16
N SER A 6 12.06 -0.45 5.80
CA SER A 6 12.07 -0.35 7.27
C SER A 6 10.90 -1.10 7.94
N ARG A 7 9.89 -1.49 7.17
CA ARG A 7 8.64 -2.12 7.62
C ARG A 7 7.86 -1.26 8.61
N THR A 8 7.86 0.06 8.40
CA THR A 8 7.19 1.02 9.28
C THR A 8 6.11 1.82 8.53
N PHE A 9 5.09 2.24 9.26
CA PHE A 9 4.09 3.16 8.74
C PHE A 9 4.63 4.59 8.86
N THR A 10 4.65 5.32 7.76
CA THR A 10 5.22 6.68 7.69
C THR A 10 4.15 7.75 7.57
N ASP A 11 2.98 7.40 7.09
CA ASP A 11 1.86 8.33 6.98
C ASP A 11 0.52 7.60 6.93
N LEU A 12 -0.56 8.26 7.38
CA LEU A 12 -1.90 7.69 7.48
C LEU A 12 -2.96 8.75 7.25
N VAL A 13 -4.01 8.41 6.51
CA VAL A 13 -5.26 9.17 6.44
C VAL A 13 -6.39 8.29 6.97
N ILE A 14 -7.09 8.77 7.99
CA ILE A 14 -8.29 8.12 8.54
C ILE A 14 -9.51 8.80 7.91
N GLN A 15 -10.42 8.01 7.37
CA GLN A 15 -11.64 8.51 6.74
C GLN A 15 -12.86 7.81 7.33
N PRO A 16 -13.98 8.54 7.55
CA PRO A 16 -15.25 7.90 7.91
C PRO A 16 -15.70 6.95 6.79
N GLU A 17 -16.20 5.79 7.15
CA GLU A 17 -16.58 4.75 6.19
C GLU A 17 -17.53 5.23 5.08
N PRO A 18 -18.56 6.09 5.36
CA PRO A 18 -19.42 6.62 4.31
C PRO A 18 -18.73 7.56 3.30
N ARG A 19 -17.55 8.08 3.64
CA ARG A 19 -16.78 9.03 2.82
C ARG A 19 -15.46 8.45 2.32
N LYS A 20 -15.36 7.14 2.28
CA LYS A 20 -14.14 6.43 1.87
C LYS A 20 -13.72 6.81 0.45
N ASP A 21 -12.55 7.44 0.34
CA ASP A 21 -11.86 7.81 -0.91
C ASP A 21 -10.38 7.47 -0.81
N GLU A 22 -10.02 6.25 -1.14
CA GLU A 22 -8.65 5.74 -1.06
C GLU A 22 -7.70 6.50 -2.00
N ASN A 23 -8.15 6.86 -3.21
CA ASN A 23 -7.36 7.66 -4.15
C ASN A 23 -7.13 9.08 -3.64
N GLY A 24 -8.17 9.72 -3.09
CA GLY A 24 -8.04 11.03 -2.46
C GLY A 24 -7.10 11.03 -1.27
N ALA A 25 -7.15 9.99 -0.43
CA ALA A 25 -6.24 9.82 0.70
C ALA A 25 -4.77 9.70 0.24
N LEU A 26 -4.51 8.93 -0.81
CA LEU A 26 -3.15 8.80 -1.35
C LEU A 26 -2.64 10.12 -1.94
N VAL A 27 -3.51 10.85 -2.67
CA VAL A 27 -3.17 12.19 -3.19
C VAL A 27 -2.88 13.18 -2.05
N GLU A 28 -3.64 13.14 -0.97
CA GLU A 28 -3.40 13.96 0.22
C GLU A 28 -2.04 13.66 0.83
N MET A 29 -1.71 12.39 1.04
CA MET A 29 -0.41 11.97 1.54
C MET A 29 0.73 12.39 0.61
N LEU A 30 0.57 12.27 -0.72
CA LEU A 30 1.56 12.74 -1.70
C LEU A 30 1.77 14.26 -1.60
N LYS A 31 0.71 15.05 -1.43
CA LYS A 31 0.80 16.52 -1.33
C LYS A 31 1.54 16.97 -0.07
N ARG A 32 1.23 16.38 1.08
CA ARG A 32 1.78 16.83 2.38
C ARG A 32 3.18 16.31 2.68
N ASN A 33 3.60 15.20 2.05
CA ASN A 33 4.94 14.65 2.26
C ASN A 33 5.96 15.27 1.30
N THR A 34 7.18 15.49 1.79
CA THR A 34 8.34 15.86 0.98
C THR A 34 9.27 14.67 0.87
N PHE A 35 9.57 14.27 -0.37
CA PHE A 35 10.46 13.16 -0.66
C PHE A 35 11.85 13.68 -0.99
N THR A 36 12.79 13.53 -0.04
CA THR A 36 14.18 13.99 -0.21
C THR A 36 15.03 12.99 -1.00
N GLN A 37 14.59 11.75 -1.06
CA GLN A 37 15.26 10.66 -1.79
C GLN A 37 14.32 10.08 -2.85
N LYS A 38 14.91 9.41 -3.86
CA LYS A 38 14.14 8.65 -4.85
C LYS A 38 13.25 7.63 -4.15
N THR A 39 11.95 7.77 -4.34
CA THR A 39 10.92 6.99 -3.68
C THR A 39 9.99 6.37 -4.70
N LEU A 40 9.81 5.05 -4.64
CA LEU A 40 8.87 4.32 -5.47
C LEU A 40 7.57 4.07 -4.70
N ILE A 41 6.47 4.64 -5.17
CA ILE A 41 5.12 4.37 -4.65
C ILE A 41 4.55 3.15 -5.34
N ILE A 42 4.32 2.08 -4.59
CA ILE A 42 3.72 0.84 -5.11
C ILE A 42 2.27 0.75 -4.62
N ALA A 43 1.33 0.61 -5.54
CA ALA A 43 -0.09 0.57 -5.20
C ALA A 43 -0.87 -0.51 -5.97
N ASP A 44 -1.98 -0.98 -5.35
CA ASP A 44 -2.86 -1.98 -5.93
C ASP A 44 -3.80 -1.36 -6.99
N ARG A 45 -4.50 -2.23 -7.71
CA ARG A 45 -5.49 -1.87 -8.75
C ARG A 45 -6.63 -0.97 -8.27
N GLY A 46 -6.86 -0.86 -6.97
CA GLY A 46 -7.78 0.11 -6.37
C GLY A 46 -7.37 1.56 -6.60
N PHE A 47 -6.09 1.78 -6.82
CA PHE A 47 -5.48 3.09 -7.05
C PHE A 47 -5.31 3.45 -8.54
N GLU A 48 -5.90 2.68 -9.44
CA GLU A 48 -5.91 2.98 -10.88
C GLU A 48 -6.67 4.29 -11.16
N SER A 49 -5.92 5.39 -11.39
CA SER A 49 -6.47 6.72 -11.60
C SER A 49 -5.50 7.61 -12.35
N TYR A 50 -5.96 8.27 -13.43
CA TYR A 50 -5.16 9.29 -14.12
C TYR A 50 -4.79 10.45 -13.20
N ASN A 51 -5.70 10.87 -12.31
CA ASN A 51 -5.44 11.94 -11.36
C ASN A 51 -4.28 11.59 -10.42
N LEU A 52 -4.28 10.37 -9.89
CA LEU A 52 -3.20 9.90 -9.02
C LEU A 52 -1.86 9.81 -9.76
N ILE A 53 -1.87 9.25 -10.98
CA ILE A 53 -0.66 9.16 -11.80
C ILE A 53 -0.10 10.56 -12.11
N ALA A 54 -0.96 11.55 -12.43
CA ALA A 54 -0.53 12.91 -12.64
C ALA A 54 0.13 13.50 -11.38
N HIS A 55 -0.44 13.28 -10.19
CA HIS A 55 0.19 13.70 -8.93
C HIS A 55 1.54 13.04 -8.69
N CYS A 56 1.70 11.76 -9.03
CA CYS A 56 3.00 11.09 -8.93
C CYS A 56 4.03 11.67 -9.92
N LEU A 57 3.62 11.95 -11.16
CA LEU A 57 4.49 12.51 -12.19
C LEU A 57 5.00 13.92 -11.86
N GLU A 58 4.14 14.74 -11.21
CA GLU A 58 4.50 16.11 -10.80
C GLU A 58 5.30 16.15 -9.49
N LYS A 59 5.31 15.06 -8.72
CA LYS A 59 5.98 15.05 -7.43
C LYS A 59 7.47 14.75 -7.57
N ALA A 60 8.30 15.69 -7.12
CA ALA A 60 9.76 15.53 -7.15
C ALA A 60 10.21 14.28 -6.39
N ASN A 61 11.18 13.56 -6.94
CA ASN A 61 11.75 12.33 -6.38
C ASN A 61 10.78 11.15 -6.22
N VAL A 62 9.59 11.21 -6.84
CA VAL A 62 8.62 10.11 -6.77
C VAL A 62 8.54 9.42 -8.12
N ASP A 63 8.71 8.11 -8.08
CA ASP A 63 8.30 7.18 -9.12
C ASP A 63 7.10 6.37 -8.63
N PHE A 64 6.33 5.81 -9.55
CA PHE A 64 5.17 4.99 -9.18
C PHE A 64 5.18 3.64 -9.91
N LEU A 65 4.51 2.67 -9.29
CA LEU A 65 4.24 1.34 -9.83
C LEU A 65 2.84 0.92 -9.36
N ILE A 66 1.85 1.09 -10.23
CA ILE A 66 0.44 0.91 -9.90
C ILE A 66 -0.14 -0.20 -10.76
N ARG A 67 -0.75 -1.21 -10.13
CA ARG A 67 -1.48 -2.24 -10.86
C ARG A 67 -2.70 -1.64 -11.52
N VAL A 68 -2.91 -1.99 -12.80
CA VAL A 68 -4.06 -1.57 -13.59
C VAL A 68 -4.87 -2.77 -14.04
N ARG A 69 -6.18 -2.59 -14.21
CA ARG A 69 -7.07 -3.65 -14.66
C ARG A 69 -6.84 -3.90 -16.14
N GLN A 70 -6.85 -5.16 -16.53
CA GLN A 70 -6.71 -5.56 -17.94
C GLN A 70 -8.03 -5.35 -18.69
N ASN A 71 -9.11 -5.88 -18.12
CA ASN A 71 -10.46 -5.75 -18.64
C ASN A 71 -11.21 -4.70 -17.81
N TYR A 72 -12.03 -3.88 -18.44
CA TYR A 72 -12.78 -2.81 -17.78
C TYR A 72 -11.90 -1.79 -17.02
N SER A 73 -10.68 -1.58 -17.53
CA SER A 73 -9.79 -0.54 -17.03
C SER A 73 -10.45 0.83 -17.14
N ALA A 74 -10.27 1.67 -16.10
CA ALA A 74 -10.56 3.10 -16.19
C ALA A 74 -9.70 3.77 -17.29
N MET A 75 -8.55 3.16 -17.63
CA MET A 75 -7.63 3.57 -18.69
C MET A 75 -7.94 2.82 -19.97
N ARG A 76 -8.77 3.41 -20.83
CA ARG A 76 -9.19 2.82 -22.12
C ARG A 76 -8.03 2.44 -23.02
N GLU A 77 -6.91 3.15 -22.94
CA GLU A 77 -5.68 2.89 -23.70
C GLU A 77 -5.07 1.55 -23.29
N VAL A 78 -5.10 1.22 -21.99
CA VAL A 78 -4.60 -0.05 -21.46
C VAL A 78 -5.50 -1.22 -21.89
N ALA A 79 -6.81 -1.00 -21.88
CA ALA A 79 -7.77 -2.03 -22.30
C ALA A 79 -7.65 -2.40 -23.78
N LYS A 80 -7.08 -1.53 -24.62
CA LYS A 80 -6.85 -1.80 -26.08
C LYS A 80 -5.55 -2.56 -26.36
N LEU A 81 -4.65 -2.67 -25.36
CA LEU A 81 -3.38 -3.35 -25.55
C LEU A 81 -3.57 -4.87 -25.65
N PRO A 82 -2.79 -5.55 -26.51
CA PRO A 82 -2.93 -7.00 -26.69
C PRO A 82 -2.64 -7.76 -25.39
N MET A 83 -3.30 -8.92 -25.23
CA MET A 83 -3.12 -9.81 -24.08
C MET A 83 -1.90 -10.70 -24.27
N MET A 84 -0.73 -10.09 -24.19
CA MET A 84 0.59 -10.72 -24.25
C MET A 84 1.57 -9.95 -23.36
N GLU A 85 2.72 -10.51 -23.12
CA GLU A 85 3.81 -9.75 -22.47
C GLU A 85 4.16 -8.54 -23.29
N LEU A 86 4.25 -7.38 -22.65
CA LEU A 86 4.55 -6.13 -23.32
C LEU A 86 5.19 -5.11 -22.38
N ASP A 87 5.94 -4.24 -23.00
CA ASP A 87 6.55 -3.08 -22.39
C ASP A 87 6.44 -1.92 -23.37
N CYS A 88 5.46 -1.08 -23.14
CA CYS A 88 5.19 0.05 -24.03
C CYS A 88 5.01 1.36 -23.27
N THR A 89 5.23 2.47 -23.96
CA THR A 89 4.97 3.81 -23.42
C THR A 89 3.68 4.33 -24.01
N ILE A 90 2.74 4.74 -23.18
CA ILE A 90 1.53 5.42 -23.59
C ILE A 90 1.64 6.92 -23.32
N ARG A 91 0.94 7.73 -24.14
CA ARG A 91 0.93 9.18 -24.07
C ARG A 91 -0.49 9.72 -24.14
N PRO A 92 -1.34 9.43 -23.14
CA PRO A 92 -2.69 9.97 -23.12
C PRO A 92 -2.67 11.48 -22.88
N THR A 93 -3.53 12.22 -23.56
CA THR A 93 -3.86 13.60 -23.20
C THR A 93 -5.24 13.60 -22.54
N ILE A 94 -5.31 14.01 -21.29
CA ILE A 94 -6.53 13.97 -20.48
C ILE A 94 -7.31 15.28 -20.70
N THR A 95 -8.61 15.16 -20.95
CA THR A 95 -9.51 16.32 -21.05
C THR A 95 -10.76 16.12 -20.20
N THR A 96 -11.25 17.21 -19.62
CA THR A 96 -12.53 17.28 -18.91
C THR A 96 -13.67 17.83 -19.78
N THR A 97 -13.36 18.17 -21.02
CA THR A 97 -14.30 18.59 -22.07
C THR A 97 -14.41 17.53 -23.15
N GLN A 98 -15.45 17.59 -23.96
CA GLN A 98 -15.66 16.65 -25.05
C GLN A 98 -16.04 17.40 -26.31
N THR A 99 -15.17 18.30 -26.75
CA THR A 99 -15.33 19.07 -27.97
C THR A 99 -15.14 18.18 -29.20
N LYS A 100 -15.56 18.67 -30.38
CA LYS A 100 -15.27 17.98 -31.66
C LYS A 100 -13.78 17.84 -31.89
N GLU A 101 -13.01 18.86 -31.48
CA GLU A 101 -11.55 18.89 -31.60
C GLU A 101 -10.89 17.88 -30.66
N ASP A 102 -11.30 17.79 -29.39
CA ASP A 102 -10.80 16.80 -28.44
C ASP A 102 -10.97 15.37 -28.98
N LYS A 103 -12.16 15.10 -29.56
CA LYS A 103 -12.45 13.80 -30.19
C LYS A 103 -11.58 13.52 -31.40
N LYS A 104 -11.38 14.52 -32.27
CA LYS A 104 -10.52 14.41 -33.46
C LYS A 104 -9.07 14.13 -33.07
N ASN A 105 -8.59 14.77 -32.00
CA ASN A 105 -7.24 14.59 -31.46
C ASN A 105 -7.07 13.30 -30.65
N GLY A 106 -8.12 12.53 -30.44
CA GLY A 106 -8.07 11.28 -29.69
C GLY A 106 -7.84 11.46 -28.18
N TYR A 107 -8.18 12.64 -27.62
CA TYR A 107 -7.99 12.92 -26.21
C TYR A 107 -8.87 12.03 -25.33
N VAL A 108 -8.38 11.69 -24.15
CA VAL A 108 -9.05 10.86 -23.17
C VAL A 108 -9.99 11.71 -22.35
N PHE A 109 -11.29 11.56 -22.59
CA PHE A 109 -12.30 12.27 -21.79
C PHE A 109 -12.47 11.67 -20.41
N LEU A 110 -12.20 12.45 -19.38
CA LEU A 110 -12.46 12.13 -17.99
C LEU A 110 -13.72 12.88 -17.53
N GLN A 111 -14.77 12.13 -17.21
CA GLN A 111 -15.99 12.71 -16.70
C GLN A 111 -15.81 13.17 -15.24
N VAL A 112 -15.71 14.49 -15.04
CA VAL A 112 -15.62 15.12 -13.72
C VAL A 112 -16.98 15.76 -13.38
N PRO A 113 -17.55 15.55 -12.19
CA PRO A 113 -18.80 16.21 -11.81
C PRO A 113 -18.59 17.71 -11.65
N LYS A 114 -19.43 18.52 -12.30
CA LYS A 114 -19.36 19.99 -12.21
C LYS A 114 -19.69 20.52 -10.80
N LYS A 115 -20.46 19.77 -9.99
CA LYS A 115 -20.70 20.00 -8.54
C LYS A 115 -20.96 18.64 -7.90
N SER A 116 -20.35 18.36 -6.77
CA SER A 116 -20.72 17.20 -5.96
C SER A 116 -22.04 17.52 -5.24
N LYS A 117 -23.13 16.89 -5.64
CA LYS A 117 -24.31 16.82 -4.77
C LYS A 117 -23.95 15.91 -3.60
N ALA A 118 -24.01 16.42 -2.38
CA ALA A 118 -23.88 15.61 -1.19
C ALA A 118 -24.83 14.40 -1.31
N GLY A 119 -24.29 13.17 -1.21
CA GLY A 119 -25.08 11.95 -1.30
C GLY A 119 -25.03 11.18 -2.63
N SER A 120 -24.34 11.66 -3.67
CA SER A 120 -24.18 10.91 -4.91
C SER A 120 -23.20 9.76 -4.73
N LYS A 121 -23.67 8.50 -4.80
CA LYS A 121 -22.87 7.26 -4.77
C LYS A 121 -22.07 7.01 -6.06
N THR A 122 -22.17 7.86 -7.07
CA THR A 122 -21.41 7.71 -8.31
C THR A 122 -19.97 8.18 -8.10
N ARG A 123 -19.03 7.24 -8.11
CA ARG A 123 -17.60 7.49 -8.20
C ARG A 123 -17.29 8.12 -9.56
N ARG A 124 -17.45 9.43 -9.65
CA ARG A 124 -17.02 10.18 -10.83
C ARG A 124 -15.56 10.55 -10.65
N GLY A 125 -14.80 10.51 -11.74
CA GLY A 125 -13.38 10.81 -11.71
C GLY A 125 -13.09 12.19 -11.13
N ARG A 126 -12.09 12.29 -10.26
CA ARG A 126 -11.51 13.55 -9.79
C ARG A 126 -10.41 13.97 -10.75
N TRP A 127 -10.28 15.25 -11.00
CA TRP A 127 -9.19 15.81 -11.79
C TRP A 127 -8.72 17.13 -11.18
N ASP A 128 -7.46 17.23 -10.80
CA ASP A 128 -6.86 18.35 -10.07
C ASP A 128 -5.94 19.21 -10.94
N PHE A 129 -5.84 18.92 -12.26
CA PHE A 129 -4.90 19.56 -13.18
C PHE A 129 -5.61 20.35 -14.29
N PRO A 130 -4.89 21.20 -15.06
CA PRO A 130 -5.44 21.84 -16.24
C PRO A 130 -5.99 20.83 -17.25
N SER A 131 -6.83 21.31 -18.19
CA SER A 131 -7.38 20.52 -19.28
C SER A 131 -7.22 21.31 -20.59
N PRO A 132 -6.62 20.74 -21.67
CA PRO A 132 -6.06 19.40 -21.76
C PRO A 132 -4.73 19.24 -20.99
N TYR A 133 -4.40 18.01 -20.57
CA TYR A 133 -3.18 17.68 -19.84
C TYR A 133 -2.48 16.47 -20.45
N PRO A 134 -1.30 16.62 -21.08
CA PRO A 134 -0.55 15.52 -21.65
C PRO A 134 0.17 14.73 -20.55
N MET A 135 0.11 13.42 -20.64
CA MET A 135 0.80 12.50 -19.74
C MET A 135 1.69 11.55 -20.53
N ARG A 136 2.73 11.05 -19.89
CA ARG A 136 3.59 10.00 -20.43
C ARG A 136 3.99 9.04 -19.35
N PHE A 137 3.66 7.76 -19.51
CA PHE A 137 4.08 6.71 -18.60
C PHE A 137 4.16 5.36 -19.32
N ARG A 138 4.75 4.41 -18.66
CA ARG A 138 5.04 3.07 -19.19
C ARG A 138 3.97 2.10 -18.71
N ILE A 139 3.56 1.18 -19.57
CA ILE A 139 2.71 0.03 -19.23
C ILE A 139 3.56 -1.22 -19.41
N CYS A 140 3.67 -2.01 -18.36
CA CYS A 140 4.32 -3.30 -18.35
C CYS A 140 3.28 -4.38 -18.09
N ARG A 141 3.30 -5.45 -18.90
CA ARG A 141 2.47 -6.64 -18.72
C ARG A 141 3.37 -7.85 -18.73
N PHE A 142 3.28 -8.67 -17.70
CA PHE A 142 4.07 -9.87 -17.53
C PHE A 142 3.19 -11.03 -17.07
N MET A 143 3.62 -12.24 -17.37
CA MET A 143 2.92 -13.46 -16.98
C MET A 143 3.32 -13.85 -15.56
N LEU A 144 2.32 -14.23 -14.76
CA LEU A 144 2.51 -14.81 -13.44
C LEU A 144 2.68 -16.32 -13.54
N ASP A 145 3.19 -16.96 -12.50
CA ASP A 145 3.43 -18.41 -12.44
C ASP A 145 2.15 -19.25 -12.62
N ASN A 146 0.99 -18.66 -12.34
CA ASN A 146 -0.32 -19.28 -12.55
C ASN A 146 -0.87 -19.14 -13.99
N GLY A 147 -0.09 -18.57 -14.91
CA GLY A 147 -0.49 -18.33 -16.31
C GLY A 147 -1.38 -17.10 -16.53
N GLU A 148 -1.69 -16.34 -15.51
CA GLU A 148 -2.43 -15.08 -15.64
C GLU A 148 -1.48 -13.91 -15.94
N PHE A 149 -1.97 -12.92 -16.70
CA PHE A 149 -1.22 -11.69 -16.89
C PHE A 149 -1.46 -10.70 -15.77
N GLU A 150 -0.42 -10.03 -15.33
CA GLU A 150 -0.49 -8.85 -14.51
C GLU A 150 -0.05 -7.61 -15.29
N THR A 151 -0.77 -6.51 -15.15
CA THR A 151 -0.47 -5.26 -15.87
C THR A 151 -0.27 -4.14 -14.85
N VAL A 152 0.82 -3.40 -15.01
CA VAL A 152 1.17 -2.27 -14.16
C VAL A 152 1.49 -1.03 -14.98
N ALA A 153 1.13 0.12 -14.46
CA ALA A 153 1.55 1.43 -14.96
C ALA A 153 2.70 1.94 -14.10
N THR A 154 3.73 2.51 -14.73
CA THR A 154 4.91 2.98 -14.00
C THR A 154 5.59 4.17 -14.68
N SER A 155 6.28 5.01 -13.89
CA SER A 155 7.21 6.04 -14.36
C SER A 155 8.66 5.54 -14.46
N LEU A 156 8.96 4.35 -13.95
CA LEU A 156 10.30 3.79 -13.97
C LEU A 156 10.85 3.70 -15.41
N PRO A 157 12.14 4.03 -15.61
CA PRO A 157 12.76 3.98 -16.94
C PRO A 157 12.92 2.54 -17.44
N ARG A 158 13.20 2.39 -18.73
CA ARG A 158 13.40 1.08 -19.38
C ARG A 158 14.65 0.33 -18.92
N SER A 159 15.53 0.96 -18.15
CA SER A 159 16.62 0.27 -17.46
C SER A 159 16.14 -0.76 -16.44
N PHE A 160 14.90 -0.64 -15.95
CA PHE A 160 14.22 -1.68 -15.21
C PHE A 160 13.54 -2.62 -16.20
N SER A 161 13.98 -3.88 -16.25
CA SER A 161 13.40 -4.94 -17.07
C SER A 161 11.98 -5.31 -16.62
N LEU A 162 11.27 -6.15 -17.38
CA LEU A 162 9.96 -6.68 -16.94
C LEU A 162 10.09 -7.52 -15.67
N ASP A 163 11.19 -8.26 -15.50
CA ASP A 163 11.45 -9.06 -14.32
C ASP A 163 11.70 -8.17 -13.10
N ASP A 164 12.48 -7.09 -13.24
CA ASP A 164 12.66 -6.11 -12.16
C ASP A 164 11.32 -5.50 -11.73
N ILE A 165 10.46 -5.14 -12.68
CA ILE A 165 9.14 -4.60 -12.42
C ILE A 165 8.26 -5.61 -11.68
N ARG A 166 8.31 -6.89 -12.07
CA ARG A 166 7.59 -7.98 -11.41
C ARG A 166 8.05 -8.15 -9.96
N GLU A 167 9.36 -8.18 -9.72
CA GLU A 167 9.95 -8.30 -8.39
C GLU A 167 9.59 -7.10 -7.51
N LEU A 168 9.75 -5.88 -8.01
CA LEU A 168 9.38 -4.66 -7.29
C LEU A 168 7.89 -4.66 -6.92
N TYR A 169 7.00 -5.05 -7.85
CA TYR A 169 5.59 -5.08 -7.55
C TYR A 169 5.23 -6.17 -6.52
N HIS A 170 5.94 -7.28 -6.50
CA HIS A 170 5.77 -8.34 -5.50
C HIS A 170 6.00 -7.83 -4.06
N LEU A 171 6.87 -6.83 -3.86
CA LEU A 171 7.11 -6.22 -2.55
C LEU A 171 5.85 -5.58 -1.93
N ARG A 172 4.84 -5.27 -2.73
CA ARG A 172 3.53 -4.78 -2.27
C ARG A 172 2.90 -5.67 -1.18
N TRP A 173 3.12 -6.98 -1.24
CA TRP A 173 2.61 -7.91 -0.24
C TRP A 173 3.10 -7.64 1.19
N GLY A 174 4.17 -6.86 1.34
CA GLY A 174 4.68 -6.44 2.64
C GLY A 174 3.66 -5.69 3.48
N ILE A 175 2.84 -4.82 2.86
CA ILE A 175 1.80 -4.06 3.57
C ILE A 175 0.65 -4.96 4.06
N GLU A 176 0.28 -6.00 3.31
CA GLU A 176 -0.77 -6.94 3.73
C GLU A 176 -0.37 -7.71 4.98
N THR A 177 0.91 -8.10 5.06
CA THR A 177 1.48 -8.73 6.26
C THR A 177 1.45 -7.77 7.44
N SER A 178 1.78 -6.49 7.23
CA SER A 178 1.74 -5.47 8.28
C SER A 178 0.33 -5.17 8.78
N PHE A 179 -0.67 -5.14 7.91
CA PHE A 179 -2.07 -5.04 8.33
C PHE A 179 -2.52 -6.25 9.16
N ARG A 180 -2.03 -7.45 8.84
CA ARG A 180 -2.28 -8.63 9.64
C ARG A 180 -1.68 -8.51 11.04
N ASP A 181 -0.46 -7.99 11.15
CA ASP A 181 0.20 -7.75 12.43
C ASP A 181 -0.55 -6.69 13.26
N LEU A 182 -1.01 -5.59 12.64
CA LEU A 182 -1.87 -4.59 13.29
C LEU A 182 -3.16 -5.22 13.84
N LYS A 183 -3.86 -5.98 13.02
CA LYS A 183 -5.16 -6.57 13.37
C LYS A 183 -5.04 -7.59 14.49
N TYR A 184 -4.08 -8.51 14.39
CA TYR A 184 -4.05 -9.70 15.25
C TYR A 184 -2.99 -9.65 16.34
N THR A 185 -1.87 -8.97 16.14
CA THR A 185 -0.82 -8.85 17.16
C THR A 185 -1.09 -7.70 18.12
N LEU A 186 -1.57 -6.56 17.60
CA LEU A 186 -1.95 -5.41 18.42
C LEU A 186 -3.43 -5.38 18.81
N GLY A 187 -4.26 -6.18 18.15
CA GLY A 187 -5.68 -6.26 18.47
C GLY A 187 -6.51 -5.09 17.90
N LEU A 188 -6.02 -4.39 16.87
CA LEU A 188 -6.71 -3.24 16.25
C LEU A 188 -8.07 -3.61 15.60
N VAL A 189 -8.40 -4.89 15.53
CA VAL A 189 -9.75 -5.36 15.13
C VAL A 189 -10.81 -4.92 16.13
N ASN A 190 -10.43 -4.74 17.40
CA ASN A 190 -11.32 -4.36 18.49
C ASN A 190 -10.92 -2.96 18.97
N LEU A 191 -11.65 -1.95 18.54
CA LEU A 191 -11.53 -0.60 19.10
C LEU A 191 -12.33 -0.52 20.41
N HIS A 192 -11.76 0.15 21.42
CA HIS A 192 -12.40 0.30 22.73
C HIS A 192 -13.18 1.62 22.82
N GLY A 193 -12.71 2.63 22.10
CA GLY A 193 -13.31 3.97 22.09
C GLY A 193 -14.62 4.01 21.29
N LYS A 194 -15.64 4.67 21.87
CA LYS A 194 -16.95 4.84 21.22
C LYS A 194 -17.04 6.10 20.36
N SER A 195 -16.10 7.03 20.51
CA SER A 195 -16.04 8.25 19.69
C SER A 195 -14.95 8.16 18.61
N ASP A 196 -15.11 8.90 17.53
CA ASP A 196 -14.14 8.97 16.44
C ASP A 196 -12.76 9.39 16.95
N ALA A 197 -12.68 10.36 17.87
CA ALA A 197 -11.43 10.81 18.46
C ALA A 197 -10.70 9.72 19.24
N PHE A 198 -11.42 8.89 20.00
CA PHE A 198 -10.82 7.75 20.70
C PHE A 198 -10.38 6.66 19.71
N ALA A 199 -11.17 6.38 18.68
CA ALA A 199 -10.79 5.44 17.64
C ALA A 199 -9.52 5.89 16.91
N GLU A 200 -9.40 7.16 16.56
CA GLU A 200 -8.19 7.74 15.97
C GLU A 200 -6.99 7.61 16.91
N GLN A 201 -7.16 7.92 18.20
CA GLN A 201 -6.10 7.77 19.20
C GLN A 201 -5.62 6.33 19.31
N GLU A 202 -6.52 5.34 19.35
CA GLU A 202 -6.15 3.92 19.40
C GLU A 202 -5.40 3.49 18.13
N ILE A 203 -5.81 3.97 16.96
CA ILE A 203 -5.14 3.68 15.69
C ILE A 203 -3.71 4.24 15.71
N TYR A 204 -3.53 5.53 16.07
CA TYR A 204 -2.20 6.14 16.12
C TYR A 204 -1.30 5.48 17.18
N ALA A 205 -1.83 5.18 18.36
CA ALA A 205 -1.08 4.47 19.41
C ALA A 205 -0.61 3.08 18.93
N SER A 206 -1.48 2.36 18.21
CA SER A 206 -1.15 1.04 17.66
C SER A 206 -0.08 1.13 16.56
N LEU A 207 -0.17 2.12 15.68
CA LEU A 207 0.84 2.37 14.65
C LEU A 207 2.19 2.75 15.26
N THR A 208 2.18 3.59 16.30
CA THR A 208 3.39 3.97 17.03
C THR A 208 4.03 2.76 17.69
N ALA A 209 3.25 1.92 18.37
CA ALA A 209 3.76 0.72 19.02
C ALA A 209 4.35 -0.28 18.02
N ILE A 210 3.71 -0.49 16.84
CA ILE A 210 4.24 -1.40 15.83
C ILE A 210 5.51 -0.83 15.18
N ASN A 211 5.56 0.48 14.93
CA ASN A 211 6.75 1.13 14.39
C ASN A 211 7.92 1.04 15.36
N PHE A 212 7.67 1.27 16.66
CA PHE A 212 8.70 1.10 17.69
C PHE A 212 9.25 -0.34 17.70
N ALA A 213 8.35 -1.34 17.78
CA ALA A 213 8.77 -2.74 17.76
C ALA A 213 9.52 -3.13 16.47
N ARG A 214 9.12 -2.59 15.31
CA ARG A 214 9.84 -2.81 14.03
C ARG A 214 11.24 -2.22 14.06
N ARG A 215 11.39 -0.99 14.55
CA ARG A 215 12.71 -0.35 14.65
C ARG A 215 13.64 -1.16 15.53
N VAL A 216 13.18 -1.57 16.71
CA VAL A 216 13.98 -2.43 17.61
C VAL A 216 14.32 -3.75 16.92
N CYS A 217 13.36 -4.42 16.28
CA CYS A 217 13.62 -5.70 15.59
C CYS A 217 14.59 -5.57 14.41
N ASN A 218 14.62 -4.43 13.73
CA ASN A 218 15.55 -4.23 12.61
C ASN A 218 17.03 -4.15 13.07
N GLU A 219 17.26 -3.80 14.34
CA GLU A 219 18.59 -3.71 14.95
C GLU A 219 19.00 -5.02 15.66
N VAL A 220 18.03 -5.87 15.98
CA VAL A 220 18.27 -7.11 16.71
C VAL A 220 18.70 -8.24 15.77
N VAL A 221 19.89 -8.79 16.01
CA VAL A 221 20.35 -10.00 15.32
C VAL A 221 19.73 -11.24 15.95
N ALA A 222 18.93 -11.96 15.18
CA ALA A 222 18.31 -13.20 15.62
C ALA A 222 19.37 -14.27 15.93
N ARG A 223 19.28 -14.90 17.11
CA ARG A 223 20.17 -16.01 17.45
C ARG A 223 19.94 -17.18 16.50
N GLN A 224 21.03 -17.68 15.93
CA GLN A 224 21.02 -18.86 15.07
C GLN A 224 21.40 -20.10 15.89
N PRO A 225 20.65 -21.20 15.85
CA PRO A 225 21.05 -22.45 16.51
C PRO A 225 22.27 -23.05 15.83
N LYS A 226 23.18 -23.63 16.62
CA LYS A 226 24.45 -24.20 16.11
C LYS A 226 24.28 -25.31 15.06
N ASN A 227 23.16 -26.06 15.13
CA ASN A 227 22.88 -27.22 14.25
C ASN A 227 21.48 -27.08 13.59
N GLY A 228 21.02 -25.85 13.29
CA GLY A 228 19.71 -25.62 12.68
C GLY A 228 19.71 -25.88 11.18
N VAL A 229 18.70 -26.61 10.70
CA VAL A 229 18.45 -26.80 9.26
C VAL A 229 17.97 -25.52 8.59
N TYR A 230 17.42 -24.60 9.36
CA TYR A 230 16.83 -23.35 8.87
C TYR A 230 17.54 -22.13 9.45
N ALA A 231 17.54 -21.04 8.69
CA ALA A 231 17.83 -19.73 9.26
C ALA A 231 16.69 -19.29 10.18
N TYR A 232 17.00 -18.50 11.19
CA TYR A 232 16.02 -18.01 12.16
C TYR A 232 15.89 -16.49 12.08
N LYS A 233 14.70 -15.99 12.31
CA LYS A 233 14.39 -14.57 12.45
C LYS A 233 13.72 -14.29 13.78
N VAL A 234 13.77 -13.04 14.23
CA VAL A 234 13.06 -12.58 15.43
C VAL A 234 11.57 -12.90 15.35
N ASN A 235 11.00 -13.40 16.44
CA ASN A 235 9.56 -13.58 16.59
C ASN A 235 8.93 -12.21 16.84
N PHE A 236 8.41 -11.57 15.79
CA PHE A 236 7.86 -10.23 15.86
C PHE A 236 6.69 -10.10 16.86
N LYS A 237 5.87 -11.13 17.00
CA LYS A 237 4.76 -11.11 17.97
C LYS A 237 5.27 -11.01 19.41
N MET A 238 6.30 -11.78 19.74
CA MET A 238 6.94 -11.70 21.07
C MET A 238 7.65 -10.34 21.24
N ALA A 239 8.33 -9.85 20.21
CA ALA A 239 8.97 -8.54 20.27
C ALA A 239 7.97 -7.41 20.56
N VAL A 240 6.78 -7.43 19.94
CA VAL A 240 5.72 -6.45 20.25
C VAL A 240 5.29 -6.53 21.71
N MET A 241 5.16 -7.73 22.27
CA MET A 241 4.79 -7.90 23.69
C MET A 241 5.87 -7.35 24.62
N LEU A 242 7.13 -7.68 24.38
CA LEU A 242 8.26 -7.17 25.15
C LEU A 242 8.41 -5.64 25.03
N CYS A 243 8.23 -5.09 23.83
CA CYS A 243 8.23 -3.64 23.62
C CYS A 243 7.10 -2.95 24.40
N LYS A 244 5.91 -3.53 24.45
CA LYS A 244 4.79 -2.99 25.24
C LYS A 244 5.10 -3.01 26.75
N GLU A 245 5.71 -4.07 27.25
CA GLU A 245 6.12 -4.18 28.64
C GLU A 245 7.21 -3.17 28.97
N HIS A 246 8.23 -3.05 28.12
CA HIS A 246 9.28 -2.05 28.25
C HIS A 246 8.72 -0.62 28.35
N LEU A 247 7.73 -0.27 27.51
CA LEU A 247 7.11 1.07 27.56
C LEU A 247 6.26 1.32 28.81
N ARG A 248 5.84 0.28 29.52
CA ARG A 248 5.08 0.36 30.77
C ARG A 248 5.99 0.41 32.01
N THR A 249 7.20 -0.13 31.91
CA THR A 249 8.12 -0.28 33.04
C THR A 249 9.13 0.85 33.02
N PRO A 250 9.11 1.79 33.99
CA PRO A 250 10.08 2.86 34.09
C PRO A 250 11.51 2.31 34.25
N ASN A 251 12.51 3.02 33.72
CA ASN A 251 13.94 2.76 33.90
C ASN A 251 14.47 1.44 33.34
N THR A 252 13.81 0.85 32.34
CA THR A 252 14.37 -0.27 31.59
C THR A 252 15.26 0.25 30.44
N ASP A 253 16.44 -0.35 30.27
CA ASP A 253 17.34 0.05 29.18
C ASP A 253 17.05 -0.72 27.88
N GLY A 254 17.36 -0.09 26.73
CA GLY A 254 17.12 -0.67 25.41
C GLY A 254 18.02 -1.87 25.08
N GLU A 255 19.19 -1.99 25.73
CA GLU A 255 20.09 -3.11 25.54
C GLU A 255 19.49 -4.40 26.12
N THR A 256 18.91 -4.30 27.30
CA THR A 256 18.18 -5.40 27.93
C THR A 256 17.01 -5.85 27.07
N LEU A 257 16.21 -4.92 26.54
CA LEU A 257 15.09 -5.22 25.63
C LEU A 257 15.60 -5.96 24.38
N SER A 258 16.67 -5.49 23.77
CA SER A 258 17.23 -6.11 22.55
C SER A 258 17.75 -7.52 22.82
N LYS A 259 18.39 -7.75 23.96
CA LYS A 259 18.86 -9.08 24.40
C LYS A 259 17.71 -10.04 24.64
N GLU A 260 16.62 -9.57 25.23
CA GLU A 260 15.42 -10.37 25.44
C GLU A 260 14.74 -10.73 24.12
N ILE A 261 14.53 -9.77 23.23
CA ILE A 261 13.94 -10.01 21.91
C ILE A 261 14.76 -11.03 21.11
N ALA A 262 16.10 -10.97 21.18
CA ALA A 262 16.99 -11.89 20.48
C ALA A 262 16.83 -13.36 20.92
N ARG A 263 16.28 -13.64 22.10
CA ARG A 263 16.01 -15.01 22.59
C ARG A 263 14.82 -15.66 21.88
N TYR A 264 13.84 -14.86 21.42
CA TYR A 264 12.62 -15.37 20.81
C TYR A 264 12.77 -15.34 19.29
N THR A 265 13.06 -16.50 18.72
CA THR A 265 13.26 -16.66 17.28
C THR A 265 12.29 -17.68 16.70
N ILE A 266 12.01 -17.56 15.41
CA ILE A 266 11.22 -18.52 14.63
C ILE A 266 11.99 -18.93 13.37
N PRO A 267 11.87 -20.20 12.92
CA PRO A 267 12.55 -20.65 11.72
C PRO A 267 11.97 -20.00 10.47
N ILE A 268 12.83 -19.62 9.54
CA ILE A 268 12.46 -19.22 8.18
C ILE A 268 12.34 -20.51 7.37
N ARG A 269 11.13 -20.87 6.96
CA ARG A 269 10.87 -22.05 6.14
C ARG A 269 10.61 -21.59 4.71
N PRO A 270 11.59 -21.65 3.81
CA PRO A 270 11.39 -21.31 2.41
C PRO A 270 10.37 -22.26 1.78
N ASN A 271 9.62 -21.78 0.81
CA ASN A 271 8.66 -22.54 0.01
C ASN A 271 7.47 -23.17 0.80
N ARG A 272 7.23 -22.75 2.05
CA ARG A 272 6.04 -23.20 2.76
C ARG A 272 4.80 -22.56 2.14
N GLN A 273 4.01 -23.39 1.46
CA GLN A 273 2.67 -23.04 0.97
C GLN A 273 1.65 -23.71 1.91
N ASP A 274 0.90 -22.91 2.64
CA ASP A 274 -0.26 -23.42 3.41
C ASP A 274 -1.52 -23.19 2.57
N GLU A 275 -2.35 -24.23 2.40
CA GLU A 275 -3.65 -24.10 1.75
C GLU A 275 -4.48 -23.01 2.44
N ARG A 276 -5.05 -22.10 1.65
CA ARG A 276 -5.97 -21.10 2.17
C ARG A 276 -7.21 -21.80 2.71
N ASN A 277 -7.43 -21.72 4.01
CA ASN A 277 -8.69 -22.16 4.61
C ASN A 277 -9.81 -21.18 4.14
N LEU A 278 -10.56 -21.58 3.13
CA LEU A 278 -11.67 -20.81 2.54
C LEU A 278 -12.94 -20.86 3.41
N ARG A 279 -12.82 -20.96 4.72
CA ARG A 279 -13.99 -20.84 5.60
C ARG A 279 -14.74 -19.56 5.27
N ALA A 280 -16.07 -19.67 5.22
CA ALA A 280 -16.97 -18.56 4.99
C ALA A 280 -16.53 -17.35 5.82
N LYS A 281 -16.37 -16.22 5.16
CA LYS A 281 -15.95 -14.98 5.80
C LYS A 281 -16.97 -14.64 6.87
N GLY A 282 -16.57 -14.74 8.14
CA GLY A 282 -17.35 -14.23 9.24
C GLY A 282 -17.59 -12.71 9.09
N PHE A 283 -18.52 -12.19 9.82
CA PHE A 283 -18.86 -10.77 9.83
C PHE A 283 -17.61 -9.90 10.00
N TYR A 284 -17.33 -9.06 9.01
CA TYR A 284 -16.26 -8.07 9.06
C TYR A 284 -16.80 -6.77 9.66
N GLY A 285 -16.96 -6.74 10.98
CA GLY A 285 -17.25 -5.53 11.73
C GLY A 285 -16.21 -5.32 12.83
N PHE A 286 -16.05 -4.08 13.27
CA PHE A 286 -15.33 -3.82 14.51
C PHE A 286 -16.17 -4.36 15.64
N VAL A 287 -15.64 -5.33 16.39
CA VAL A 287 -16.28 -5.86 17.57
C VAL A 287 -15.73 -5.08 18.76
N TYR A 288 -16.60 -4.29 19.40
CA TYR A 288 -16.26 -3.67 20.68
C TYR A 288 -16.06 -4.77 21.71
N ARG A 289 -14.92 -4.79 22.39
CA ARG A 289 -14.78 -5.60 23.59
C ARG A 289 -15.65 -4.97 24.67
N VAL A 290 -16.61 -5.72 25.17
CA VAL A 290 -17.24 -5.39 26.44
C VAL A 290 -16.13 -5.48 27.48
N ALA A 291 -15.88 -4.38 28.21
CA ALA A 291 -14.93 -4.40 29.31
C ALA A 291 -15.44 -5.45 30.31
N ALA A 292 -14.59 -6.43 30.63
CA ALA A 292 -14.84 -7.39 31.69
C ALA A 292 -14.65 -6.71 33.05
#